data_bc033cc13cca283e2e1bff8b9d281d8a
#
_entry.id   bc033cc13cca283e2e1bff8b9d281d8a
#
_cell.length_a   1.000
_cell.length_b   1.000
_cell.length_c   1.000
_cell.angle_alpha   90.00
_cell.angle_beta   90.00
_cell.angle_gamma   90.00
#
_symmetry.space_group_name_H-M   'P 1'
#
loop_
_entity.id
_entity.type
_entity.pdbx_description
1 polymer ?
#
loop_
_entity_poly.entity_id
_entity_poly.type
_entity_poly.pdbx_seq_one_letter_code
_entity_poly.pdbx_strand_id
1 'polypeptide(L)'
;MGIRTRRAHLHSKTHVAGFGIAGAIGFMALLALALVMSLGGVVSSWLEDLPDYSSTDSYLVAEPTRIYDSKGNEIAAYYLQARRSVDISSISEHVVQGTVDTEDKRFYTHNGVDPQGILRAVVGQVTGNDAGGGSTITQQLVRNTVLSDEQFEMSLKRKVREAFIAIQMEKTYTKEQILNMYLNTIYYGHGAYGIEAASTIYFNKHANELTLAEAATLVGLPNSPSYYDPTSNPEGCKNRRNVVLERMLEAGHITEEECRAAQAEEISLNLGTLVDSVGKYPYFTDYVKSLLLKDFDSDTVFQGGLKVYTTLDPDYQEAAQ
;
A
#
# COMPACT_ATOMS: atom_id res chain seq x y z
N MET A 1 -54.40 -59.55 9.80
CA MET A 1 -53.01 -59.10 10.09
C MET A 1 -53.01 -58.36 11.40
N GLY A 2 -52.38 -58.91 12.42
CA GLY A 2 -52.57 -58.46 13.81
C GLY A 2 -51.79 -57.13 14.11
N ILE A 3 -52.27 -56.39 15.08
CA ILE A 3 -51.68 -55.09 15.54
C ILE A 3 -50.19 -55.24 15.87
N ARG A 4 -49.72 -56.41 16.31
CA ARG A 4 -48.29 -56.68 16.62
C ARG A 4 -47.43 -56.70 15.38
N THR A 5 -47.88 -57.22 14.26
CA THR A 5 -47.14 -57.22 12.96
C THR A 5 -47.05 -55.86 12.35
N ARG A 6 -48.07 -54.99 12.49
CA ARG A 6 -48.01 -53.60 12.05
C ARG A 6 -46.99 -52.75 12.83
N ARG A 7 -46.92 -52.93 14.17
CA ARG A 7 -45.92 -52.20 15.01
C ARG A 7 -44.47 -52.62 14.69
N ALA A 8 -44.21 -53.91 14.47
CA ALA A 8 -42.88 -54.39 14.11
C ALA A 8 -42.44 -53.81 12.74
N HIS A 9 -43.34 -53.68 11.77
CA HIS A 9 -43.03 -53.14 10.44
C HIS A 9 -42.79 -51.61 10.48
N LEU A 10 -43.50 -50.88 11.36
CA LEU A 10 -43.28 -49.43 11.57
C LEU A 10 -41.92 -49.17 12.26
N HIS A 11 -41.56 -49.98 13.27
CA HIS A 11 -40.23 -49.87 13.95
C HIS A 11 -39.06 -50.20 13.01
N SER A 12 -39.20 -51.20 12.16
CA SER A 12 -38.17 -51.55 11.16
C SER A 12 -37.96 -50.41 10.12
N LYS A 13 -39.02 -49.78 9.65
CA LYS A 13 -38.93 -48.66 8.69
C LYS A 13 -38.29 -47.40 9.32
N THR A 14 -38.55 -47.09 10.60
CA THR A 14 -37.95 -45.95 11.28
C THR A 14 -36.44 -46.17 11.53
N HIS A 15 -35.99 -47.37 11.86
CA HIS A 15 -34.57 -47.69 11.99
C HIS A 15 -33.82 -47.60 10.66
N VAL A 16 -34.40 -48.13 9.55
CA VAL A 16 -33.77 -48.09 8.21
C VAL A 16 -33.68 -46.60 7.72
N ALA A 17 -34.75 -45.79 7.95
CA ALA A 17 -34.70 -44.37 7.65
C ALA A 17 -33.65 -43.60 8.48
N GLY A 18 -33.53 -43.96 9.77
CA GLY A 18 -32.51 -43.34 10.67
C GLY A 18 -31.06 -43.69 10.22
N PHE A 19 -30.80 -44.93 9.83
CA PHE A 19 -29.49 -45.33 9.29
C PHE A 19 -29.21 -44.65 7.95
N GLY A 20 -30.20 -44.46 7.08
CA GLY A 20 -30.06 -43.76 5.82
C GLY A 20 -29.68 -42.27 6.00
N ILE A 21 -30.36 -41.60 6.95
CA ILE A 21 -30.07 -40.18 7.28
C ILE A 21 -28.67 -40.05 7.91
N ALA A 22 -28.32 -40.89 8.87
CA ALA A 22 -26.98 -40.89 9.46
C ALA A 22 -25.87 -41.16 8.45
N GLY A 23 -26.11 -42.09 7.52
CA GLY A 23 -25.18 -42.34 6.40
C GLY A 23 -25.01 -41.16 5.45
N ALA A 24 -26.12 -40.47 5.12
CA ALA A 24 -26.07 -39.27 4.30
C ALA A 24 -25.33 -38.08 4.99
N ILE A 25 -25.56 -37.90 6.28
CA ILE A 25 -24.82 -36.89 7.07
C ILE A 25 -23.33 -37.24 7.13
N GLY A 26 -22.99 -38.50 7.39
CA GLY A 26 -21.60 -38.95 7.39
C GLY A 26 -20.90 -38.76 6.04
N PHE A 27 -21.59 -39.07 4.94
CA PHE A 27 -21.08 -38.86 3.59
C PHE A 27 -20.88 -37.36 3.27
N MET A 28 -21.84 -36.50 3.63
CA MET A 28 -21.69 -35.07 3.46
C MET A 28 -20.52 -34.50 4.29
N ALA A 29 -20.34 -34.99 5.52
CA ALA A 29 -19.19 -34.60 6.36
C ALA A 29 -17.85 -35.03 5.74
N LEU A 30 -17.77 -36.23 5.15
CA LEU A 30 -16.57 -36.67 4.42
C LEU A 30 -16.31 -35.86 3.17
N LEU A 31 -17.35 -35.50 2.40
CA LEU A 31 -17.20 -34.62 1.24
C LEU A 31 -16.73 -33.20 1.67
N ALA A 32 -17.29 -32.65 2.75
CA ALA A 32 -16.86 -31.37 3.29
C ALA A 32 -15.39 -31.42 3.75
N LEU A 33 -14.99 -32.50 4.42
CA LEU A 33 -13.60 -32.70 4.84
C LEU A 33 -12.66 -32.82 3.62
N ALA A 34 -13.02 -33.59 2.61
CA ALA A 34 -12.24 -33.72 1.37
C ALA A 34 -12.10 -32.37 0.65
N LEU A 35 -13.17 -31.57 0.61
CA LEU A 35 -13.14 -30.23 0.04
C LEU A 35 -12.19 -29.30 0.82
N VAL A 36 -12.27 -29.31 2.16
CA VAL A 36 -11.38 -28.51 3.01
C VAL A 36 -9.91 -28.93 2.82
N MET A 37 -9.63 -30.23 2.77
CA MET A 37 -8.27 -30.72 2.51
C MET A 37 -7.76 -30.34 1.13
N SER A 38 -8.61 -30.44 0.10
CA SER A 38 -8.28 -30.02 -1.27
C SER A 38 -7.98 -28.52 -1.34
N LEU A 39 -8.84 -27.68 -0.74
CA LEU A 39 -8.62 -26.23 -0.68
C LEU A 39 -7.35 -25.89 0.12
N GLY A 40 -7.10 -26.59 1.22
CA GLY A 40 -5.87 -26.46 2.01
C GLY A 40 -4.62 -26.78 1.20
N GLY A 41 -4.65 -27.84 0.40
CA GLY A 41 -3.56 -28.20 -0.50
C GLY A 41 -3.29 -27.13 -1.57
N VAL A 42 -4.35 -26.60 -2.18
CA VAL A 42 -4.23 -25.49 -3.16
C VAL A 42 -3.65 -24.24 -2.51
N VAL A 43 -4.16 -23.83 -1.34
CA VAL A 43 -3.61 -22.68 -0.61
C VAL A 43 -2.16 -22.90 -0.22
N SER A 44 -1.80 -24.11 0.26
CA SER A 44 -0.41 -24.44 0.58
C SER A 44 0.51 -24.29 -0.62
N SER A 45 0.10 -24.79 -1.79
CA SER A 45 0.91 -24.66 -3.03
C SER A 45 1.09 -23.20 -3.46
N TRP A 46 0.14 -22.31 -3.17
CA TRP A 46 0.27 -20.87 -3.45
C TRP A 46 1.27 -20.18 -2.53
N LEU A 47 1.57 -20.77 -1.37
CA LEU A 47 2.49 -20.21 -0.37
C LEU A 47 3.90 -20.84 -0.42
N GLU A 48 4.16 -21.81 -1.31
CA GLU A 48 5.48 -22.46 -1.42
C GLU A 48 6.55 -21.54 -2.03
N ASP A 49 6.17 -20.68 -3.00
CA ASP A 49 7.09 -19.80 -3.73
C ASP A 49 6.93 -18.33 -3.32
N LEU A 50 6.81 -18.06 -2.02
CA LEU A 50 6.74 -16.67 -1.54
C LEU A 50 8.12 -16.00 -1.67
N PRO A 51 8.17 -14.72 -2.12
CA PRO A 51 9.38 -13.91 -2.01
C PRO A 51 9.83 -13.79 -0.55
N ASP A 52 11.07 -13.39 -0.32
CA ASP A 52 11.54 -13.10 1.03
C ASP A 52 10.75 -11.92 1.61
N TYR A 53 9.94 -12.19 2.60
CA TYR A 53 9.13 -11.22 3.35
C TYR A 53 9.63 -11.05 4.79
N SER A 54 10.71 -11.72 5.16
CA SER A 54 11.25 -11.72 6.53
C SER A 54 12.29 -10.63 6.73
N SER A 55 12.94 -10.19 5.66
CA SER A 55 13.93 -9.13 5.67
C SER A 55 13.27 -7.75 5.70
N THR A 56 13.78 -6.85 6.55
CA THR A 56 13.40 -5.44 6.53
C THR A 56 13.66 -4.80 5.17
N ASP A 57 14.72 -5.24 4.48
CA ASP A 57 15.10 -4.72 3.16
C ASP A 57 14.02 -4.99 2.10
N SER A 58 13.23 -6.05 2.25
CA SER A 58 12.11 -6.37 1.35
C SER A 58 10.97 -5.34 1.41
N TYR A 59 10.91 -4.55 2.47
CA TYR A 59 9.92 -3.49 2.69
C TYR A 59 10.53 -2.09 2.61
N LEU A 60 11.87 -2.00 2.70
CA LEU A 60 12.57 -0.75 2.47
C LEU A 60 12.52 -0.46 0.98
N VAL A 61 12.05 0.70 0.71
CA VAL A 61 12.04 1.24 -0.62
C VAL A 61 13.49 1.49 -1.05
N ALA A 62 13.80 1.10 -2.27
CA ALA A 62 15.08 1.39 -2.91
C ALA A 62 15.50 2.84 -2.67
N GLU A 63 16.65 3.05 -2.04
CA GLU A 63 17.21 4.37 -1.83
C GLU A 63 17.97 4.84 -3.07
N PRO A 64 17.94 6.14 -3.38
CA PRO A 64 18.70 6.69 -4.50
C PRO A 64 20.21 6.60 -4.24
N THR A 65 20.96 6.42 -5.29
CA THR A 65 22.40 6.65 -5.23
C THR A 65 22.68 8.14 -5.12
N ARG A 66 23.43 8.54 -4.09
CA ARG A 66 23.77 9.93 -3.81
C ARG A 66 25.24 10.19 -4.12
N ILE A 67 25.52 11.29 -4.82
CA ILE A 67 26.84 11.71 -5.22
C ILE A 67 27.24 12.92 -4.37
N TYR A 68 28.42 12.85 -3.79
CA TYR A 68 28.97 13.88 -2.91
C TYR A 68 30.24 14.48 -3.49
N ASP A 69 30.45 15.78 -3.28
CA ASP A 69 31.71 16.46 -3.57
C ASP A 69 32.82 16.10 -2.56
N SER A 70 34.02 16.64 -2.74
CA SER A 70 35.16 16.43 -1.83
C SER A 70 34.94 17.00 -0.42
N LYS A 71 33.98 17.89 -0.24
CA LYS A 71 33.61 18.50 1.04
C LYS A 71 32.44 17.78 1.72
N GLY A 72 31.87 16.74 1.07
CA GLY A 72 30.75 15.95 1.57
C GLY A 72 29.37 16.58 1.32
N ASN A 73 29.26 17.61 0.48
CA ASN A 73 27.96 18.13 0.06
C ASN A 73 27.37 17.26 -1.04
N GLU A 74 26.07 16.97 -0.98
CA GLU A 74 25.37 16.26 -2.04
C GLU A 74 25.30 17.14 -3.30
N ILE A 75 25.81 16.60 -4.43
CA ILE A 75 25.85 17.28 -5.71
C ILE A 75 24.90 16.64 -6.74
N ALA A 76 24.50 15.39 -6.52
CA ALA A 76 23.52 14.69 -7.34
C ALA A 76 22.93 13.49 -6.60
N ALA A 77 21.72 13.09 -7.02
CA ALA A 77 21.16 11.80 -6.63
C ALA A 77 20.52 11.13 -7.86
N TYR A 78 20.75 9.82 -8.06
CA TYR A 78 20.17 9.07 -9.17
C TYR A 78 19.00 8.25 -8.67
N TYR A 79 17.85 8.45 -9.27
CA TYR A 79 16.60 7.78 -8.95
C TYR A 79 16.11 7.00 -10.18
N LEU A 80 15.63 5.77 -10.03
CA LEU A 80 14.66 5.20 -10.97
C LEU A 80 13.26 5.76 -10.69
N GLN A 81 13.03 6.16 -9.44
CA GLN A 81 11.78 6.71 -8.96
C GLN A 81 12.11 7.78 -7.91
N ALA A 82 11.45 8.90 -7.97
CA ALA A 82 11.64 9.96 -7.01
C ALA A 82 11.09 9.56 -5.65
N ARG A 83 11.97 9.30 -4.70
CA ARG A 83 11.62 8.87 -3.33
C ARG A 83 12.45 9.63 -2.31
N ARG A 84 11.77 10.07 -1.26
CA ARG A 84 12.38 10.63 -0.04
C ARG A 84 11.67 9.98 1.13
N SER A 85 12.33 9.07 1.82
CA SER A 85 11.81 8.50 3.06
C SER A 85 12.00 9.48 4.19
N VAL A 86 10.96 9.70 4.95
CA VAL A 86 10.94 10.54 6.16
C VAL A 86 10.35 9.76 7.33
N ASP A 87 10.75 10.11 8.54
CA ASP A 87 10.13 9.56 9.74
C ASP A 87 8.67 10.02 9.84
N ILE A 88 7.80 9.19 10.42
CA ILE A 88 6.37 9.50 10.58
C ILE A 88 6.14 10.79 11.37
N SER A 89 7.02 11.12 12.29
CA SER A 89 7.01 12.38 13.05
C SER A 89 7.29 13.62 12.21
N SER A 90 7.81 13.44 11.00
CA SER A 90 8.05 14.48 9.99
C SER A 90 6.95 14.52 8.93
N ILE A 91 5.82 13.85 9.14
CA ILE A 91 4.65 13.86 8.26
C ILE A 91 3.50 14.56 8.97
N SER A 92 2.75 15.40 8.24
CA SER A 92 1.56 16.06 8.78
C SER A 92 0.60 15.04 9.40
N GLU A 93 0.11 15.33 10.60
CA GLU A 93 -0.88 14.51 11.29
C GLU A 93 -2.15 14.30 10.44
N HIS A 94 -2.54 15.29 9.63
CA HIS A 94 -3.66 15.19 8.70
C HIS A 94 -3.43 14.10 7.63
N VAL A 95 -2.20 13.89 7.17
CA VAL A 95 -1.87 12.79 6.25
C VAL A 95 -1.97 11.46 6.96
N VAL A 96 -1.40 11.34 8.15
CA VAL A 96 -1.38 10.09 8.93
C VAL A 96 -2.81 9.65 9.26
N GLN A 97 -3.61 10.54 9.83
CA GLN A 97 -5.00 10.28 10.19
C GLN A 97 -5.87 10.06 8.94
N GLY A 98 -5.80 10.95 7.95
CA GLY A 98 -6.58 10.85 6.73
C GLY A 98 -6.32 9.56 5.96
N THR A 99 -5.07 9.05 5.95
CA THR A 99 -4.73 7.76 5.34
C THR A 99 -5.44 6.60 6.06
N VAL A 100 -5.38 6.56 7.38
CA VAL A 100 -6.05 5.52 8.18
C VAL A 100 -7.56 5.58 7.99
N ASP A 101 -8.16 6.76 8.09
CA ASP A 101 -9.62 6.95 7.96
C ASP A 101 -10.12 6.59 6.56
N THR A 102 -9.27 6.80 5.55
CA THR A 102 -9.65 6.58 4.16
C THR A 102 -9.42 5.16 3.70
N GLU A 103 -8.26 4.60 3.98
CA GLU A 103 -7.85 3.30 3.45
C GLU A 103 -8.19 2.15 4.38
N ASP A 104 -8.15 2.37 5.71
CA ASP A 104 -8.29 1.30 6.69
C ASP A 104 -8.74 1.80 8.06
N LYS A 105 -10.02 2.17 8.18
CA LYS A 105 -10.62 2.74 9.43
C LYS A 105 -10.35 1.93 10.70
N ARG A 106 -10.01 0.64 10.57
CA ARG A 106 -9.74 -0.25 11.69
C ARG A 106 -8.30 -0.71 11.78
N PHE A 107 -7.41 0.01 11.12
CA PHE A 107 -5.97 -0.31 11.04
C PHE A 107 -5.37 -0.71 12.39
N TYR A 108 -5.65 0.05 13.44
CA TYR A 108 -5.09 -0.20 14.78
C TYR A 108 -5.74 -1.37 15.53
N THR A 109 -6.79 -2.02 14.98
CA THR A 109 -7.56 -3.04 15.69
C THR A 109 -7.48 -4.44 15.11
N HIS A 110 -7.06 -4.59 13.86
CA HIS A 110 -6.87 -5.90 13.21
C HIS A 110 -5.38 -6.28 13.14
N ASN A 111 -5.08 -7.50 12.70
CA ASN A 111 -3.73 -8.04 12.56
C ASN A 111 -3.46 -8.44 11.10
N GLY A 112 -3.23 -7.46 10.21
CA GLY A 112 -2.89 -7.63 8.80
C GLY A 112 -4.09 -7.76 7.87
N VAL A 113 -5.18 -8.34 8.31
CA VAL A 113 -6.42 -8.52 7.53
C VAL A 113 -7.60 -8.04 8.35
N ASP A 114 -8.54 -7.34 7.73
CA ASP A 114 -9.80 -6.91 8.32
C ASP A 114 -11.01 -7.71 7.79
N PRO A 115 -11.44 -8.80 8.47
CA PRO A 115 -12.60 -9.59 8.02
C PRO A 115 -13.92 -8.79 7.97
N GLN A 116 -14.08 -7.80 8.87
CA GLN A 116 -15.29 -6.95 8.87
C GLN A 116 -15.26 -5.94 7.72
N GLY A 117 -14.07 -5.40 7.40
CA GLY A 117 -13.86 -4.56 6.23
C GLY A 117 -14.16 -5.30 4.92
N ILE A 118 -13.68 -6.54 4.80
CA ILE A 118 -13.98 -7.41 3.64
C ILE A 118 -15.49 -7.63 3.53
N LEU A 119 -16.16 -7.99 4.62
CA LEU A 119 -17.61 -8.22 4.60
C LEU A 119 -18.38 -6.96 4.21
N ARG A 120 -17.99 -5.80 4.76
CA ARG A 120 -18.58 -4.50 4.41
C ARG A 120 -18.40 -4.19 2.93
N ALA A 121 -17.20 -4.37 2.38
CA ALA A 121 -16.92 -4.14 0.95
C ALA A 121 -17.76 -5.05 0.04
N VAL A 122 -17.90 -6.34 0.38
CA VAL A 122 -18.75 -7.29 -0.36
C VAL A 122 -20.23 -6.86 -0.32
N VAL A 123 -20.75 -6.50 0.85
CA VAL A 123 -22.12 -6.02 0.99
C VAL A 123 -22.33 -4.72 0.20
N GLY A 124 -21.39 -3.77 0.27
CA GLY A 124 -21.43 -2.52 -0.47
C GLY A 124 -21.49 -2.76 -1.99
N GLN A 125 -20.66 -3.67 -2.50
CA GLN A 125 -20.65 -4.03 -3.92
C GLN A 125 -21.99 -4.64 -4.38
N VAL A 126 -22.62 -5.46 -3.53
CA VAL A 126 -23.94 -6.06 -3.84
C VAL A 126 -25.06 -5.03 -3.77
N THR A 127 -25.00 -4.08 -2.83
CA THR A 127 -26.03 -3.06 -2.60
C THR A 127 -25.87 -1.80 -3.45
N GLY A 128 -24.76 -1.67 -4.19
CA GLY A 128 -24.43 -0.48 -4.99
C GLY A 128 -23.98 0.73 -4.17
N ASN A 129 -23.67 0.55 -2.88
CA ASN A 129 -23.15 1.59 -2.01
C ASN A 129 -21.61 1.57 -2.03
N ASP A 130 -20.98 2.75 -2.06
CA ASP A 130 -19.53 2.84 -1.89
C ASP A 130 -19.14 2.58 -0.42
N ALA A 131 -18.88 1.32 -0.12
CA ALA A 131 -18.47 0.88 1.21
C ALA A 131 -16.93 0.97 1.43
N GLY A 132 -16.20 1.53 0.48
CA GLY A 132 -14.73 1.57 0.48
C GLY A 132 -14.09 0.23 0.15
N GLY A 133 -12.76 0.20 0.09
CA GLY A 133 -11.99 -1.01 -0.17
C GLY A 133 -12.01 -2.00 1.00
N GLY A 134 -11.84 -3.29 0.70
CA GLY A 134 -11.71 -4.35 1.71
C GLY A 134 -10.25 -4.75 2.00
N SER A 135 -9.27 -4.09 1.36
CA SER A 135 -7.84 -4.36 1.59
C SER A 135 -7.30 -3.43 2.68
N THR A 136 -6.50 -3.97 3.59
CA THR A 136 -5.86 -3.19 4.65
C THR A 136 -4.63 -2.42 4.14
N ILE A 137 -4.17 -1.42 4.90
CA ILE A 137 -2.91 -0.71 4.64
C ILE A 137 -1.75 -1.70 4.56
N THR A 138 -1.69 -2.69 5.45
CA THR A 138 -0.65 -3.72 5.45
C THR A 138 -0.68 -4.56 4.18
N GLN A 139 -1.86 -4.96 3.70
CA GLN A 139 -2.01 -5.70 2.43
C GLN A 139 -1.57 -4.85 1.22
N GLN A 140 -1.91 -3.55 1.22
CA GLN A 140 -1.48 -2.64 0.16
C GLN A 140 0.04 -2.44 0.16
N LEU A 141 0.66 -2.32 1.34
CA LEU A 141 2.11 -2.24 1.46
C LEU A 141 2.78 -3.50 0.90
N VAL A 142 2.35 -4.69 1.31
CA VAL A 142 2.85 -5.97 0.79
C VAL A 142 2.74 -6.05 -0.74
N ARG A 143 1.60 -5.65 -1.30
CA ARG A 143 1.38 -5.64 -2.75
C ARG A 143 2.35 -4.72 -3.49
N ASN A 144 2.64 -3.55 -2.93
CA ASN A 144 3.49 -2.53 -3.57
C ASN A 144 4.99 -2.74 -3.32
N THR A 145 5.37 -3.70 -2.47
CA THR A 145 6.75 -4.03 -2.13
C THR A 145 7.07 -5.49 -2.48
N VAL A 146 6.82 -6.40 -1.57
CA VAL A 146 7.18 -7.83 -1.67
C VAL A 146 6.53 -8.53 -2.87
N LEU A 147 5.30 -8.14 -3.23
CA LEU A 147 4.56 -8.70 -4.37
C LEU A 147 4.43 -7.69 -5.53
N SER A 148 5.42 -6.81 -5.69
CA SER A 148 5.43 -5.79 -6.75
C SER A 148 5.29 -6.38 -8.15
N ASP A 149 5.90 -7.52 -8.42
CA ASP A 149 5.80 -8.23 -9.70
C ASP A 149 4.40 -8.76 -9.99
N GLU A 150 3.62 -9.04 -8.93
CA GLU A 150 2.25 -9.54 -9.01
C GLU A 150 1.20 -8.42 -8.83
N GLN A 151 1.60 -7.16 -8.60
CA GLN A 151 0.71 -6.08 -8.15
C GLN A 151 -0.50 -5.85 -9.07
N PHE A 152 -0.36 -6.10 -10.38
CA PHE A 152 -1.41 -5.92 -11.37
C PHE A 152 -2.21 -7.21 -11.64
N GLU A 153 -1.84 -8.34 -11.06
CA GLU A 153 -2.59 -9.58 -11.20
C GLU A 153 -3.90 -9.53 -10.39
N MET A 154 -5.01 -9.77 -11.06
CA MET A 154 -6.33 -9.88 -10.42
C MET A 154 -6.63 -11.34 -10.10
N SER A 155 -5.90 -11.97 -9.18
CA SER A 155 -6.02 -13.38 -8.85
C SER A 155 -6.29 -13.62 -7.36
N LEU A 156 -7.03 -14.70 -7.07
CA LEU A 156 -7.21 -15.18 -5.69
C LEU A 156 -5.88 -15.61 -5.07
N LYS A 157 -4.97 -16.17 -5.88
CA LYS A 157 -3.63 -16.56 -5.45
C LYS A 157 -2.90 -15.38 -4.83
N ARG A 158 -2.82 -14.26 -5.58
CA ARG A 158 -2.20 -13.03 -5.08
C ARG A 158 -2.86 -12.54 -3.79
N LYS A 159 -4.20 -12.52 -3.72
CA LYS A 159 -4.92 -12.08 -2.51
C LYS A 159 -4.64 -12.94 -1.29
N VAL A 160 -4.49 -14.24 -1.46
CA VAL A 160 -4.11 -15.16 -0.36
C VAL A 160 -2.66 -14.90 0.07
N ARG A 161 -1.74 -14.68 -0.88
CA ARG A 161 -0.34 -14.33 -0.61
C ARG A 161 -0.22 -13.01 0.12
N GLU A 162 -0.92 -11.96 -0.35
CA GLU A 162 -1.00 -10.66 0.34
C GLU A 162 -1.47 -10.82 1.79
N ALA A 163 -2.58 -11.53 1.99
CA ALA A 163 -3.15 -11.72 3.33
C ALA A 163 -2.19 -12.48 4.26
N PHE A 164 -1.56 -13.52 3.77
CA PHE A 164 -0.59 -14.30 4.54
C PHE A 164 0.60 -13.45 4.95
N ILE A 165 1.24 -12.76 4.00
CA ILE A 165 2.41 -11.91 4.28
C ILE A 165 2.03 -10.75 5.20
N ALA A 166 0.87 -10.12 4.99
CA ALA A 166 0.37 -9.04 5.86
C ALA A 166 0.22 -9.49 7.32
N ILE A 167 -0.30 -10.71 7.55
CA ILE A 167 -0.39 -11.29 8.91
C ILE A 167 1.01 -11.55 9.51
N GLN A 168 1.98 -12.00 8.70
CA GLN A 168 3.34 -12.21 9.20
C GLN A 168 4.02 -10.88 9.51
N MET A 169 3.84 -9.87 8.64
CA MET A 169 4.39 -8.53 8.81
C MET A 169 3.91 -7.89 10.13
N GLU A 170 2.64 -8.01 10.47
CA GLU A 170 2.09 -7.46 11.73
C GLU A 170 2.49 -8.22 12.99
N LYS A 171 3.14 -9.37 12.88
CA LYS A 171 3.83 -10.03 14.00
C LYS A 171 5.22 -9.46 14.25
N THR A 172 5.83 -8.87 13.24
CA THR A 172 7.22 -8.40 13.27
C THR A 172 7.32 -6.89 13.50
N TYR A 173 6.42 -6.12 12.88
CA TYR A 173 6.44 -4.66 12.90
C TYR A 173 5.25 -4.08 13.66
N THR A 174 5.46 -2.95 14.31
CA THR A 174 4.37 -2.18 14.94
C THR A 174 3.49 -1.51 13.88
N LYS A 175 2.27 -1.14 14.25
CA LYS A 175 1.35 -0.40 13.38
C LYS A 175 1.96 0.90 12.87
N GLU A 176 2.68 1.61 13.72
CA GLU A 176 3.37 2.86 13.36
C GLU A 176 4.47 2.63 12.33
N GLN A 177 5.28 1.56 12.51
CA GLN A 177 6.30 1.18 11.53
C GLN A 177 5.68 0.80 10.18
N ILE A 178 4.59 0.04 10.18
CA ILE A 178 3.88 -0.35 8.95
C ILE A 178 3.31 0.88 8.24
N LEU A 179 2.68 1.79 8.98
CA LEU A 179 2.13 3.02 8.42
C LEU A 179 3.23 3.93 7.86
N ASN A 180 4.36 4.04 8.57
CA ASN A 180 5.53 4.78 8.08
C ASN A 180 6.07 4.18 6.78
N MET A 181 6.25 2.87 6.71
CA MET A 181 6.66 2.18 5.47
C MET A 181 5.66 2.43 4.34
N TYR A 182 4.36 2.35 4.60
CA TYR A 182 3.30 2.61 3.62
C TYR A 182 3.38 4.01 3.06
N LEU A 183 3.40 5.03 3.93
CA LEU A 183 3.44 6.44 3.54
C LEU A 183 4.70 6.81 2.76
N ASN A 184 5.80 6.11 2.96
CA ASN A 184 7.05 6.30 2.22
C ASN A 184 7.15 5.47 0.92
N THR A 185 6.19 4.56 0.66
CA THR A 185 6.29 3.61 -0.46
C THR A 185 5.23 3.82 -1.52
N ILE A 186 4.00 4.16 -1.13
CA ILE A 186 2.86 4.21 -2.03
C ILE A 186 3.06 5.22 -3.16
N TYR A 187 2.52 4.90 -4.34
CA TYR A 187 2.58 5.76 -5.51
C TYR A 187 1.47 6.81 -5.52
N TYR A 188 1.85 8.08 -5.67
CA TYR A 188 0.96 9.24 -5.67
C TYR A 188 0.77 9.89 -7.05
N GLY A 189 1.28 9.28 -8.12
CA GLY A 189 1.28 9.91 -9.47
C GLY A 189 2.54 10.74 -9.74
N HIS A 190 2.72 11.19 -10.98
CA HIS A 190 3.86 12.00 -11.43
C HIS A 190 5.25 11.45 -11.06
N GLY A 191 5.41 10.13 -10.96
CA GLY A 191 6.65 9.52 -10.51
C GLY A 191 6.90 9.66 -9.00
N ALA A 192 5.98 10.25 -8.22
CA ALA A 192 6.10 10.40 -6.78
C ALA A 192 5.82 9.08 -6.06
N TYR A 193 6.82 8.55 -5.41
CA TYR A 193 6.71 7.42 -4.49
C TYR A 193 6.99 7.92 -3.07
N GLY A 194 6.02 7.77 -2.19
CA GLY A 194 6.03 8.31 -0.83
C GLY A 194 5.53 9.74 -0.72
N ILE A 195 5.05 10.07 0.47
CA ILE A 195 4.35 11.33 0.77
C ILE A 195 5.24 12.56 0.67
N GLU A 196 6.52 12.46 1.04
CA GLU A 196 7.46 13.57 0.95
C GLU A 196 7.73 13.96 -0.50
N ALA A 197 7.89 12.96 -1.38
CA ALA A 197 8.03 13.18 -2.81
C ALA A 197 6.76 13.80 -3.40
N ALA A 198 5.59 13.29 -3.03
CA ALA A 198 4.31 13.83 -3.48
C ALA A 198 4.10 15.27 -3.01
N SER A 199 4.39 15.57 -1.75
CA SER A 199 4.31 16.92 -1.19
C SER A 199 5.19 17.91 -1.95
N THR A 200 6.43 17.50 -2.26
CA THR A 200 7.36 18.30 -3.04
C THR A 200 6.86 18.53 -4.48
N ILE A 201 6.40 17.45 -5.17
CA ILE A 201 5.96 17.55 -6.58
C ILE A 201 4.72 18.42 -6.73
N TYR A 202 3.70 18.21 -5.89
CA TYR A 202 2.42 18.89 -6.09
C TYR A 202 2.34 20.26 -5.43
N PHE A 203 3.05 20.45 -4.31
CA PHE A 203 2.92 21.66 -3.49
C PHE A 203 4.24 22.37 -3.20
N ASN A 204 5.39 21.80 -3.62
CA ASN A 204 6.73 22.35 -3.34
C ASN A 204 6.94 22.64 -1.84
N LYS A 205 6.51 21.67 -1.01
CA LYS A 205 6.54 21.72 0.47
C LYS A 205 7.08 20.41 1.02
N HIS A 206 7.53 20.41 2.25
CA HIS A 206 7.74 19.19 3.03
C HIS A 206 6.42 18.58 3.50
N ALA A 207 6.39 17.27 3.75
CA ALA A 207 5.17 16.57 4.15
C ALA A 207 4.57 17.05 5.50
N ASN A 208 5.38 17.61 6.38
CA ASN A 208 4.92 18.20 7.65
C ASN A 208 4.31 19.61 7.49
N GLU A 209 4.46 20.25 6.33
CA GLU A 209 3.97 21.61 6.05
C GLU A 209 2.61 21.62 5.33
N LEU A 210 2.10 20.42 4.99
CA LEU A 210 0.83 20.27 4.29
C LEU A 210 -0.34 20.77 5.14
N THR A 211 -1.18 21.62 4.54
CA THR A 211 -2.48 21.99 5.11
C THR A 211 -3.45 20.81 5.08
N LEU A 212 -4.58 20.93 5.78
CA LEU A 212 -5.63 19.88 5.77
C LEU A 212 -6.12 19.59 4.34
N ALA A 213 -6.37 20.63 3.53
CA ALA A 213 -6.85 20.45 2.15
C ALA A 213 -5.78 19.81 1.24
N GLU A 214 -4.52 20.20 1.37
CA GLU A 214 -3.40 19.61 0.63
C GLU A 214 -3.16 18.15 1.06
N ALA A 215 -3.16 17.87 2.37
CA ALA A 215 -3.03 16.52 2.91
C ALA A 215 -4.15 15.60 2.40
N ALA A 216 -5.41 16.04 2.49
CA ALA A 216 -6.56 15.28 2.01
C ALA A 216 -6.51 15.06 0.48
N THR A 217 -5.97 16.02 -0.27
CA THR A 217 -5.72 15.88 -1.71
C THR A 217 -4.77 14.73 -1.96
N LEU A 218 -3.59 14.74 -1.34
CA LEU A 218 -2.59 13.69 -1.53
C LEU A 218 -3.10 12.32 -1.06
N VAL A 219 -3.74 12.25 0.11
CA VAL A 219 -4.34 10.99 0.63
C VAL A 219 -5.34 10.38 -0.36
N GLY A 220 -6.00 11.19 -1.16
CA GLY A 220 -6.94 10.72 -2.18
C GLY A 220 -6.31 10.06 -3.40
N LEU A 221 -5.07 10.41 -3.76
CA LEU A 221 -4.43 10.01 -5.01
C LEU A 221 -4.14 8.50 -5.15
N PRO A 222 -3.64 7.77 -4.11
CA PRO A 222 -3.22 6.38 -4.25
C PRO A 222 -4.31 5.41 -4.73
N ASN A 223 -5.58 5.76 -4.55
CA ASN A 223 -6.71 4.95 -5.01
C ASN A 223 -6.74 4.79 -6.55
N SER A 224 -6.44 5.86 -7.29
CA SER A 224 -6.28 5.86 -8.74
C SER A 224 -5.45 7.07 -9.18
N PRO A 225 -4.12 7.02 -9.09
CA PRO A 225 -3.26 8.18 -9.25
C PRO A 225 -3.42 8.89 -10.60
N SER A 226 -3.61 8.14 -11.68
CA SER A 226 -3.80 8.73 -13.02
C SER A 226 -5.19 9.36 -13.20
N TYR A 227 -6.21 8.82 -12.55
CA TYR A 227 -7.58 9.35 -12.65
C TYR A 227 -7.79 10.58 -11.77
N TYR A 228 -7.22 10.57 -10.56
CA TYR A 228 -7.34 11.68 -9.60
C TYR A 228 -6.21 12.70 -9.71
N ASP A 229 -5.41 12.64 -10.76
CA ASP A 229 -4.33 13.59 -11.02
C ASP A 229 -4.87 15.04 -11.10
N PRO A 230 -4.48 15.93 -10.16
CA PRO A 230 -5.00 17.29 -10.12
C PRO A 230 -4.58 18.15 -11.31
N THR A 231 -3.54 17.75 -12.06
CA THR A 231 -3.08 18.48 -13.24
C THR A 231 -3.93 18.18 -14.48
N SER A 232 -4.48 16.97 -14.57
CA SER A 232 -5.27 16.52 -15.74
C SER A 232 -6.77 16.40 -15.44
N ASN A 233 -7.16 16.13 -14.19
CA ASN A 233 -8.55 15.98 -13.76
C ASN A 233 -8.80 16.66 -12.39
N PRO A 234 -8.73 18.01 -12.32
CA PRO A 234 -8.87 18.74 -11.06
C PRO A 234 -10.22 18.52 -10.37
N GLU A 235 -11.30 18.37 -11.12
CA GLU A 235 -12.64 18.10 -10.55
C GLU A 235 -12.71 16.69 -9.92
N GLY A 236 -12.18 15.68 -10.59
CA GLY A 236 -12.10 14.33 -10.03
C GLY A 236 -11.25 14.29 -8.76
N CYS A 237 -10.15 15.01 -8.75
CA CYS A 237 -9.27 15.18 -7.59
C CYS A 237 -10.01 15.89 -6.44
N LYS A 238 -10.71 17.01 -6.71
CA LYS A 238 -11.49 17.75 -5.72
C LYS A 238 -12.57 16.88 -5.10
N ASN A 239 -13.30 16.13 -5.91
CA ASN A 239 -14.30 15.20 -5.42
C ASN A 239 -13.69 14.12 -4.51
N ARG A 240 -12.55 13.55 -4.90
CA ARG A 240 -11.86 12.54 -4.10
C ARG A 240 -11.31 13.13 -2.78
N ARG A 241 -10.73 14.33 -2.80
CA ARG A 241 -10.34 15.08 -1.61
C ARG A 241 -11.52 15.23 -0.64
N ASN A 242 -12.68 15.62 -1.14
CA ASN A 242 -13.86 15.83 -0.32
C ASN A 242 -14.32 14.52 0.35
N VAL A 243 -14.22 13.37 -0.33
CA VAL A 243 -14.46 12.05 0.29
C VAL A 243 -13.48 11.77 1.43
N VAL A 244 -12.20 12.13 1.28
CA VAL A 244 -11.21 11.99 2.35
C VAL A 244 -11.59 12.86 3.56
N LEU A 245 -11.92 14.13 3.33
CA LEU A 245 -12.34 15.05 4.39
C LEU A 245 -13.59 14.57 5.13
N GLU A 246 -14.58 14.04 4.42
CA GLU A 246 -15.78 13.44 5.02
C GLU A 246 -15.43 12.23 5.91
N ARG A 247 -14.50 11.38 5.49
CA ARG A 247 -14.05 10.24 6.29
C ARG A 247 -13.29 10.66 7.54
N MET A 248 -12.47 11.72 7.46
CA MET A 248 -11.80 12.31 8.63
C MET A 248 -12.80 12.94 9.62
N LEU A 249 -13.84 13.58 9.11
CA LEU A 249 -14.95 14.11 9.93
C LEU A 249 -15.73 12.98 10.61
N GLU A 250 -16.09 11.93 9.88
CA GLU A 250 -16.75 10.74 10.43
C GLU A 250 -15.92 10.04 11.52
N ALA A 251 -14.59 10.06 11.40
CA ALA A 251 -13.66 9.52 12.39
C ALA A 251 -13.47 10.44 13.61
N GLY A 252 -13.88 11.70 13.51
CA GLY A 252 -13.74 12.71 14.57
C GLY A 252 -12.36 13.36 14.65
N HIS A 253 -11.54 13.23 13.62
CA HIS A 253 -10.21 13.84 13.55
C HIS A 253 -10.22 15.29 13.11
N ILE A 254 -11.31 15.73 12.47
CA ILE A 254 -11.56 17.13 12.13
C ILE A 254 -13.00 17.52 12.52
N THR A 255 -13.21 18.81 12.72
CA THR A 255 -14.52 19.39 12.98
C THR A 255 -15.31 19.63 11.68
N GLU A 256 -16.62 19.83 11.78
CA GLU A 256 -17.46 20.18 10.63
C GLU A 256 -17.05 21.52 9.99
N GLU A 257 -16.57 22.47 10.79
CA GLU A 257 -16.07 23.77 10.31
C GLU A 257 -14.79 23.60 9.48
N GLU A 258 -13.81 22.84 9.99
CA GLU A 258 -12.58 22.53 9.28
C GLU A 258 -12.84 21.75 7.98
N CYS A 259 -13.73 20.77 8.02
CA CYS A 259 -14.14 20.01 6.84
C CYS A 259 -14.71 20.92 5.75
N ARG A 260 -15.68 21.78 6.10
CA ARG A 260 -16.29 22.71 5.15
C ARG A 260 -15.29 23.73 4.60
N ALA A 261 -14.42 24.26 5.45
CA ALA A 261 -13.38 25.20 5.04
C ALA A 261 -12.42 24.54 4.02
N ALA A 262 -11.92 23.35 4.32
CA ALA A 262 -11.04 22.60 3.43
C ALA A 262 -11.72 22.17 2.13
N GLN A 263 -13.03 21.85 2.14
CA GLN A 263 -13.80 21.53 0.93
C GLN A 263 -14.03 22.78 0.05
N ALA A 264 -14.13 23.95 0.62
CA ALA A 264 -14.31 25.22 -0.10
C ALA A 264 -13.00 25.74 -0.70
N GLU A 265 -11.86 25.29 -0.21
CA GLU A 265 -10.54 25.69 -0.69
C GLU A 265 -10.29 25.12 -2.09
N GLU A 266 -9.82 25.96 -3.03
CA GLU A 266 -9.39 25.51 -4.35
C GLU A 266 -8.05 24.77 -4.26
N ILE A 267 -7.88 23.73 -5.09
CA ILE A 267 -6.60 23.01 -5.17
C ILE A 267 -5.59 23.90 -5.90
N SER A 268 -4.74 24.56 -5.12
CA SER A 268 -3.71 25.46 -5.65
C SER A 268 -2.38 24.69 -5.75
N LEU A 269 -2.08 24.17 -6.94
CA LEU A 269 -0.82 23.49 -7.17
C LEU A 269 0.33 24.50 -7.23
N ASN A 270 1.43 24.17 -6.55
CA ASN A 270 2.72 24.82 -6.68
C ASN A 270 3.73 23.75 -7.08
N LEU A 271 3.72 23.41 -8.38
CA LEU A 271 4.50 22.26 -8.86
C LEU A 271 5.99 22.45 -8.60
N GLY A 272 6.51 21.68 -7.66
CA GLY A 272 7.93 21.52 -7.44
C GLY A 272 8.53 20.55 -8.47
N THR A 273 9.80 20.67 -8.67
CA THR A 273 10.58 19.59 -9.29
C THR A 273 11.19 18.80 -8.15
N LEU A 274 10.87 17.51 -8.07
CA LEU A 274 11.87 16.62 -7.53
C LEU A 274 13.02 16.79 -8.51
N VAL A 275 14.02 17.51 -8.06
CA VAL A 275 15.25 17.60 -8.83
C VAL A 275 15.71 16.16 -8.98
N ASP A 276 15.29 15.52 -10.09
CA ASP A 276 16.16 14.62 -10.77
C ASP A 276 17.39 15.48 -10.93
N SER A 277 18.34 15.34 -10.03
CA SER A 277 19.42 16.29 -9.99
C SER A 277 20.15 16.14 -11.32
N VAL A 278 19.78 16.98 -12.27
CA VAL A 278 20.82 17.53 -13.12
C VAL A 278 21.72 18.17 -12.08
N GLY A 279 22.66 17.37 -11.56
CA GLY A 279 23.46 17.71 -10.43
C GLY A 279 24.07 19.06 -10.64
N LYS A 280 24.39 19.77 -9.58
CA LYS A 280 24.99 21.11 -9.62
C LYS A 280 26.08 21.22 -10.71
N TYR A 281 26.62 20.06 -11.16
CA TYR A 281 27.64 19.90 -12.20
C TYR A 281 27.26 18.77 -13.17
N PRO A 282 26.30 18.96 -14.10
CA PRO A 282 25.67 17.89 -14.88
C PRO A 282 26.64 17.04 -15.69
N TYR A 283 27.62 17.65 -16.35
CA TYR A 283 28.62 16.87 -17.11
C TYR A 283 29.46 15.95 -16.24
N PHE A 284 29.82 16.40 -15.04
CA PHE A 284 30.58 15.61 -14.11
C PHE A 284 29.73 14.47 -13.51
N THR A 285 28.51 14.77 -13.09
CA THR A 285 27.62 13.77 -12.50
C THR A 285 27.19 12.73 -13.52
N ASP A 286 26.93 13.09 -14.80
CA ASP A 286 26.70 12.13 -15.88
C ASP A 286 27.92 11.24 -16.16
N TYR A 287 29.13 11.80 -16.07
CA TYR A 287 30.33 10.99 -16.17
C TYR A 287 30.44 9.99 -15.02
N VAL A 288 30.21 10.41 -13.77
CA VAL A 288 30.17 9.52 -12.61
C VAL A 288 29.15 8.41 -12.79
N LYS A 289 27.93 8.74 -13.24
CA LYS A 289 26.88 7.75 -13.57
C LYS A 289 27.36 6.73 -14.59
N SER A 290 28.04 7.20 -15.65
CA SER A 290 28.58 6.32 -16.68
C SER A 290 29.65 5.35 -16.18
N LEU A 291 30.42 5.76 -15.18
CA LEU A 291 31.40 4.89 -14.52
C LEU A 291 30.71 3.86 -13.64
N LEU A 292 29.73 4.28 -12.82
CA LEU A 292 28.97 3.38 -11.96
C LEU A 292 28.28 2.27 -12.78
N LEU A 293 27.66 2.61 -13.91
CA LEU A 293 27.02 1.65 -14.81
C LEU A 293 27.97 0.68 -15.52
N LYS A 294 29.30 0.90 -15.45
CA LYS A 294 30.28 -0.09 -15.90
C LYS A 294 30.60 -1.14 -14.87
N ASP A 295 30.56 -0.75 -13.58
CA ASP A 295 31.02 -1.57 -12.46
C ASP A 295 29.85 -2.23 -11.73
N PHE A 296 28.65 -1.66 -11.82
CA PHE A 296 27.41 -2.11 -11.16
C PHE A 296 26.29 -2.26 -12.18
N ASP A 297 25.33 -3.16 -11.89
CA ASP A 297 24.09 -3.24 -12.65
C ASP A 297 23.19 -2.02 -12.41
N SER A 298 22.20 -1.84 -13.30
CA SER A 298 21.30 -0.69 -13.29
C SER A 298 20.51 -0.58 -11.97
N ASP A 299 20.07 -1.72 -11.41
CA ASP A 299 19.28 -1.73 -10.19
C ASP A 299 20.12 -1.28 -9.00
N THR A 300 21.36 -1.74 -8.89
CA THR A 300 22.31 -1.28 -7.87
C THR A 300 22.60 0.22 -8.00
N VAL A 301 22.78 0.73 -9.24
CA VAL A 301 23.07 2.17 -9.45
C VAL A 301 21.87 3.07 -9.14
N PHE A 302 20.65 2.65 -9.42
CA PHE A 302 19.48 3.52 -9.28
C PHE A 302 18.63 3.23 -8.04
N GLN A 303 18.80 2.05 -7.42
CA GLN A 303 17.96 1.59 -6.30
C GLN A 303 18.77 1.07 -5.10
N GLY A 304 20.08 0.89 -5.27
CA GLY A 304 20.94 0.26 -4.24
C GLY A 304 21.38 1.21 -3.12
N GLY A 305 20.97 2.47 -3.13
CA GLY A 305 21.29 3.43 -2.07
C GLY A 305 22.80 3.75 -1.96
N LEU A 306 23.54 3.67 -3.06
CA LEU A 306 24.98 3.94 -3.04
C LEU A 306 25.27 5.36 -2.57
N LYS A 307 26.29 5.52 -1.74
CA LYS A 307 26.87 6.81 -1.35
C LYS A 307 28.21 6.96 -2.04
N VAL A 308 28.28 7.78 -3.08
CA VAL A 308 29.45 7.95 -3.95
C VAL A 308 30.13 9.26 -3.59
N TYR A 309 31.26 9.16 -2.95
CA TYR A 309 32.12 10.32 -2.63
C TYR A 309 33.10 10.54 -3.75
N THR A 310 33.04 11.72 -4.35
CA THR A 310 33.92 12.10 -5.46
C THR A 310 35.04 13.00 -4.99
N THR A 311 36.01 13.19 -5.84
CA THR A 311 37.13 14.14 -5.64
C THR A 311 36.82 15.53 -6.20
N LEU A 312 35.60 15.81 -6.67
CA LEU A 312 35.24 17.11 -7.21
C LEU A 312 35.34 18.17 -6.13
N ASP A 313 36.22 19.15 -6.38
CA ASP A 313 36.31 20.36 -5.56
C ASP A 313 35.34 21.42 -6.15
N PRO A 314 34.29 21.84 -5.38
CA PRO A 314 33.30 22.77 -5.88
C PRO A 314 33.87 24.14 -6.22
N ASP A 315 34.91 24.60 -5.51
CA ASP A 315 35.49 25.93 -5.74
C ASP A 315 36.26 25.95 -7.07
N TYR A 316 36.99 24.88 -7.38
CA TYR A 316 37.67 24.77 -8.69
C TYR A 316 36.69 24.54 -9.82
N GLN A 317 35.63 23.78 -9.57
CA GLN A 317 34.60 23.50 -10.59
C GLN A 317 33.81 24.78 -10.93
N GLU A 318 33.46 25.60 -9.96
CA GLU A 318 32.79 26.89 -10.20
C GLU A 318 33.68 27.90 -10.92
N ALA A 319 34.98 27.89 -10.66
CA ALA A 319 35.93 28.72 -11.38
C ALA A 319 36.17 28.28 -12.83
N ALA A 320 35.86 27.02 -13.15
CA ALA A 320 36.07 26.45 -14.49
C ALA A 320 34.83 26.53 -15.40
N GLN A 321 33.66 26.85 -14.88
CA GLN A 321 32.42 27.07 -15.61
C GLN A 321 32.18 28.54 -15.92
#